data_f6d42aeec78cf54dea612885e7b75e75
#
_entry.id   f6d42aeec78cf54dea612885e7b75e75
#
_cell.length_a   1.000
_cell.length_b   1.000
_cell.length_c   1.000
_cell.angle_alpha   90.00
_cell.angle_beta   90.00
_cell.angle_gamma   90.00
#
_symmetry.space_group_name_H-M   'P 1'
#
loop_
_entity.id
_entity.type
_entity.pdbx_description
1 polymer ?
#
loop_
_entity_poly.entity_id
_entity_poly.type
_entity_poly.pdbx_seq_one_letter_code
_entity_poly.pdbx_strand_id
1 'polypeptide(L)'
;MPTFVSEKLYIQHSMRKKILILDDKETIAKVLSIYLTSDYDCTWLPDGIQGMKWLQEGNVPDLIISDIRMPEMRGDDVLEWIKGNELFKHIPVIMLSSEDSTSERIRLLEVGASDYI
;
A
#
# COMPACT_ATOMS: atom_id res chain seq x y z
N MET A 1 -29.83 3.93 -16.97
CA MET A 1 -29.79 2.57 -16.42
C MET A 1 -28.59 1.82 -16.98
N PRO A 2 -27.76 1.23 -16.13
CA PRO A 2 -26.61 0.49 -16.65
C PRO A 2 -27.08 -0.74 -17.42
N THR A 3 -26.34 -1.10 -18.47
CA THR A 3 -26.59 -2.32 -19.21
C THR A 3 -26.13 -3.53 -18.39
N PHE A 4 -26.56 -4.72 -18.74
CA PHE A 4 -26.12 -5.96 -18.10
C PHE A 4 -24.57 -6.08 -18.10
N VAL A 5 -23.94 -5.67 -19.20
CA VAL A 5 -22.48 -5.68 -19.33
C VAL A 5 -21.83 -4.71 -18.34
N SER A 6 -22.40 -3.49 -18.18
CA SER A 6 -21.87 -2.50 -17.24
C SER A 6 -21.98 -2.96 -15.79
N GLU A 7 -23.08 -3.61 -15.43
CA GLU A 7 -23.27 -4.17 -14.09
C GLU A 7 -22.26 -5.27 -13.81
N LYS A 8 -22.04 -6.14 -14.78
CA LYS A 8 -21.06 -7.23 -14.65
C LYS A 8 -19.64 -6.72 -14.48
N LEU A 9 -19.27 -5.70 -15.26
CA LEU A 9 -17.96 -5.06 -15.13
C LEU A 9 -17.80 -4.36 -13.78
N TYR A 10 -18.82 -3.69 -13.29
CA TYR A 10 -18.81 -3.04 -11.99
C TYR A 10 -18.59 -4.06 -10.86
N ILE A 11 -19.34 -5.15 -10.86
CA ILE A 11 -19.22 -6.22 -9.85
C ILE A 11 -17.80 -6.81 -9.89
N GLN A 12 -17.30 -7.10 -11.08
CA GLN A 12 -15.97 -7.67 -11.27
C GLN A 12 -14.89 -6.74 -10.73
N HIS A 13 -15.00 -5.44 -11.04
CA HIS A 13 -14.04 -4.43 -10.57
C HIS A 13 -14.10 -4.24 -9.06
N SER A 14 -15.31 -4.17 -8.46
CA SER A 14 -15.47 -4.00 -7.01
C SER A 14 -15.03 -5.21 -6.21
N MET A 15 -14.93 -6.39 -6.82
CA MET A 15 -14.45 -7.62 -6.17
C MET A 15 -12.93 -7.77 -6.24
N ARG A 16 -12.25 -6.95 -7.00
CA ARG A 16 -10.79 -7.00 -7.08
C ARG A 16 -10.16 -6.51 -5.78
N LYS A 17 -9.08 -7.17 -5.40
CA LYS A 17 -8.30 -6.73 -4.24
C LYS A 17 -7.62 -5.40 -4.54
N LYS A 18 -7.48 -4.59 -3.51
CA LYS A 18 -6.95 -3.23 -3.60
C LYS A 18 -5.58 -3.15 -2.98
N ILE A 19 -4.64 -2.55 -3.71
CA ILE A 19 -3.27 -2.36 -3.23
C ILE A 19 -2.98 -0.86 -3.18
N LEU A 20 -2.51 -0.40 -2.03
CA LEU A 20 -1.97 0.94 -1.88
C LEU A 20 -0.45 0.87 -2.00
N ILE A 21 0.11 1.67 -2.91
CA ILE A 21 1.55 1.78 -3.11
C ILE A 21 2.00 3.16 -2.64
N LEU A 22 2.90 3.20 -1.67
CA LEU A 22 3.51 4.42 -1.15
C LEU A 22 4.98 4.44 -1.57
N ASP A 23 5.32 5.32 -2.49
CA ASP A 23 6.67 5.45 -3.01
C ASP A 23 6.85 6.83 -3.64
N ASP A 24 7.88 7.57 -3.25
CA ASP A 24 8.18 8.88 -3.82
C ASP A 24 8.83 8.79 -5.21
N LYS A 25 9.23 7.59 -5.63
CA LYS A 25 9.82 7.36 -6.95
C LYS A 25 8.75 6.89 -7.93
N GLU A 26 8.30 7.78 -8.77
CA GLU A 26 7.27 7.49 -9.78
C GLU A 26 7.62 6.28 -10.65
N THR A 27 8.90 6.12 -11.00
CA THR A 27 9.36 5.00 -11.83
C THR A 27 9.08 3.65 -11.17
N ILE A 28 9.39 3.53 -9.88
CA ILE A 28 9.15 2.30 -9.12
C ILE A 28 7.65 2.02 -9.02
N ALA A 29 6.87 3.06 -8.70
CA ALA A 29 5.42 2.94 -8.61
C ALA A 29 4.79 2.49 -9.93
N LYS A 30 5.26 3.04 -11.05
CA LYS A 30 4.79 2.64 -12.38
C LYS A 30 5.11 1.20 -12.72
N VAL A 31 6.34 0.75 -12.41
CA VAL A 31 6.74 -0.64 -12.64
C VAL A 31 5.85 -1.60 -11.84
N LEU A 32 5.65 -1.33 -10.57
CA LEU A 32 4.76 -2.14 -9.72
C LEU A 32 3.34 -2.14 -10.27
N SER A 33 2.82 -0.99 -10.64
CA SER A 33 1.47 -0.87 -11.17
C SER A 33 1.29 -1.67 -12.47
N ILE A 34 2.26 -1.64 -13.38
CA ILE A 34 2.21 -2.40 -14.62
C ILE A 34 2.05 -3.90 -14.33
N TYR A 35 2.80 -4.44 -13.38
CA TYR A 35 2.73 -5.86 -13.04
C TYR A 35 1.48 -6.24 -12.28
N LEU A 36 0.93 -5.33 -11.48
CA LEU A 36 -0.16 -5.66 -10.55
C LEU A 36 -1.55 -5.29 -11.09
N THR A 37 -1.66 -4.33 -12.01
CA THR A 37 -2.95 -3.79 -12.45
C THR A 37 -3.83 -4.81 -13.18
N SER A 38 -3.24 -5.85 -13.77
CA SER A 38 -4.03 -6.89 -14.43
C SER A 38 -4.92 -7.67 -13.44
N ASP A 39 -4.48 -7.80 -12.18
CA ASP A 39 -5.17 -8.62 -11.17
C ASP A 39 -5.70 -7.80 -9.98
N TYR A 40 -5.18 -6.60 -9.77
CA TYR A 40 -5.47 -5.78 -8.59
C TYR A 40 -5.80 -4.34 -8.96
N ASP A 41 -6.57 -3.70 -8.10
CA ASP A 41 -6.79 -2.25 -8.18
C ASP A 41 -5.68 -1.55 -7.41
N CYS A 42 -4.80 -0.86 -8.11
CA CYS A 42 -3.66 -0.18 -7.51
C CYS A 42 -3.90 1.31 -7.38
N THR A 43 -3.59 1.86 -6.22
CA THR A 43 -3.56 3.30 -5.97
C THR A 43 -2.13 3.65 -5.56
N TRP A 44 -1.52 4.60 -6.25
CA TRP A 44 -0.20 5.11 -5.92
C TRP A 44 -0.29 6.50 -5.31
N LEU A 45 0.38 6.69 -4.19
CA LEU A 45 0.56 7.98 -3.54
C LEU A 45 2.05 8.18 -3.23
N PRO A 46 2.56 9.40 -3.39
CA PRO A 46 4.01 9.62 -3.36
C PRO A 46 4.62 9.72 -1.95
N ASP A 47 3.81 9.84 -0.90
CA ASP A 47 4.34 9.97 0.45
C ASP A 47 3.39 9.41 1.51
N GLY A 48 3.92 9.27 2.72
CA GLY A 48 3.18 8.68 3.83
C GLY A 48 2.03 9.55 4.34
N ILE A 49 2.16 10.87 4.26
CA ILE A 49 1.11 11.78 4.71
C ILE A 49 -0.12 11.65 3.82
N GLN A 50 0.07 11.62 2.50
CA GLN A 50 -1.03 11.39 1.57
C GLN A 50 -1.64 10.01 1.75
N GLY A 51 -0.82 9.01 2.05
CA GLY A 51 -1.30 7.67 2.35
C GLY A 51 -2.19 7.63 3.58
N MET A 52 -1.78 8.28 4.66
CA MET A 52 -2.59 8.37 5.88
C MET A 52 -3.91 9.09 5.65
N LYS A 53 -3.88 10.21 4.91
CA LYS A 53 -5.10 10.94 4.56
C LYS A 53 -6.07 10.08 3.77
N TRP A 54 -5.56 9.35 2.81
CA TRP A 54 -6.35 8.47 1.97
C TRP A 54 -7.03 7.37 2.78
N LEU A 55 -6.31 6.78 3.74
CA LEU A 55 -6.89 5.79 4.65
C LEU A 55 -7.96 6.43 5.56
N GLN A 56 -7.70 7.61 6.08
CA GLN A 56 -8.64 8.32 6.94
C GLN A 56 -9.92 8.75 6.21
N GLU A 57 -9.88 8.87 4.91
CA GLU A 57 -11.05 9.17 4.07
C GLU A 57 -12.00 7.97 3.91
N GLY A 58 -11.63 6.82 4.44
CA GLY A 58 -12.47 5.61 4.42
C GLY A 58 -12.03 4.57 3.39
N ASN A 59 -10.87 4.74 2.77
CA ASN A 59 -10.34 3.76 1.84
C ASN A 59 -9.63 2.65 2.62
N VAL A 60 -9.99 1.40 2.37
CA VAL A 60 -9.37 0.25 3.05
C VAL A 60 -8.75 -0.66 2.01
N PRO A 61 -7.43 -0.61 1.82
CA PRO A 61 -6.76 -1.54 0.92
C PRO A 61 -6.63 -2.93 1.54
N ASP A 62 -6.41 -3.92 0.69
CA ASP A 62 -6.14 -5.29 1.14
C ASP A 62 -4.66 -5.53 1.41
N LEU A 63 -3.80 -4.68 0.86
CA LEU A 63 -2.36 -4.75 1.00
C LEU A 63 -1.77 -3.35 0.85
N ILE A 64 -0.75 -3.03 1.63
CA ILE A 64 0.03 -1.81 1.48
C ILE A 64 1.46 -2.22 1.14
N ILE A 65 2.00 -1.62 0.09
CA ILE A 65 3.42 -1.73 -0.27
C ILE A 65 4.00 -0.34 -0.07
N SER A 66 4.97 -0.21 0.82
CA SER A 66 5.53 1.09 1.16
C SER A 66 7.05 1.12 1.07
N ASP A 67 7.58 2.15 0.41
CA ASP A 67 9.00 2.48 0.52
C ASP A 67 9.28 2.95 1.96
N ILE A 68 10.51 2.79 2.41
CA ILE A 68 10.93 3.23 3.74
C ILE A 68 11.28 4.71 3.71
N ARG A 69 12.03 5.13 2.69
CA ARG A 69 12.54 6.51 2.59
C ARG A 69 11.66 7.36 1.70
N MET A 70 10.79 8.10 2.34
CA MET A 70 9.91 9.07 1.69
C MET A 70 10.04 10.42 2.38
N PRO A 71 9.82 11.54 1.65
CA PRO A 71 9.86 12.85 2.26
C PRO A 71 8.76 13.02 3.32
N GLU A 72 9.03 13.85 4.30
CA GLU A 72 8.13 14.24 5.39
C GLU A 72 7.78 13.12 6.37
N MET A 73 7.29 11.99 5.89
CA MET A 73 6.94 10.85 6.74
C MET A 73 7.50 9.56 6.15
N ARG A 74 8.38 8.91 6.89
CA ARG A 74 9.02 7.66 6.46
C ARG A 74 8.03 6.50 6.48
N GLY A 75 8.32 5.48 5.67
CA GLY A 75 7.50 4.27 5.61
C GLY A 75 7.41 3.53 6.95
N ASP A 76 8.48 3.54 7.74
CA ASP A 76 8.45 2.94 9.07
C ASP A 76 7.51 3.68 10.03
N ASP A 77 7.39 5.01 9.92
CA ASP A 77 6.41 5.78 10.69
C ASP A 77 4.98 5.45 10.26
N VAL A 78 4.76 5.30 8.97
CA VAL A 78 3.46 4.86 8.42
C VAL A 78 3.11 3.48 8.95
N LEU A 79 4.06 2.55 8.96
CA LEU A 79 3.86 1.19 9.48
C LEU A 79 3.45 1.22 10.95
N GLU A 80 4.15 2.00 11.78
CA GLU A 80 3.80 2.14 13.20
C GLU A 80 2.39 2.68 13.37
N TRP A 81 2.03 3.71 12.60
CA TRP A 81 0.70 4.29 12.66
C TRP A 81 -0.38 3.28 12.25
N ILE A 82 -0.15 2.52 11.18
CA ILE A 82 -1.09 1.50 10.72
C ILE A 82 -1.26 0.41 11.78
N LYS A 83 -0.18 -0.10 12.35
CA LYS A 83 -0.22 -1.18 13.33
C LYS A 83 -0.76 -0.73 14.69
N GLY A 84 -0.69 0.54 14.98
CA GLY A 84 -1.31 1.13 16.18
C GLY A 84 -2.78 1.53 16.01
N ASN A 85 -3.34 1.39 14.83
CA ASN A 85 -4.70 1.84 14.54
C ASN A 85 -5.65 0.65 14.46
N GLU A 86 -6.70 0.66 15.28
CA GLU A 86 -7.68 -0.44 15.33
C GLU A 86 -8.37 -0.71 13.99
N LEU A 87 -8.55 0.31 13.17
CA LEU A 87 -9.20 0.16 11.86
C LEU A 87 -8.28 -0.46 10.81
N PHE A 88 -6.97 -0.27 10.91
CA PHE A 88 -6.03 -0.62 9.85
C PHE A 88 -4.97 -1.65 10.25
N LYS A 89 -4.84 -1.97 11.53
CA LYS A 89 -3.77 -2.87 12.01
C LYS A 89 -3.76 -4.25 11.37
N HIS A 90 -4.88 -4.70 10.84
CA HIS A 90 -5.01 -6.00 10.19
C HIS A 90 -4.52 -6.00 8.74
N ILE A 91 -4.27 -4.83 8.15
CA ILE A 91 -3.83 -4.72 6.76
C ILE A 91 -2.36 -5.15 6.68
N PRO A 92 -2.03 -6.15 5.85
CA PRO A 92 -0.63 -6.53 5.67
C PRO A 92 0.15 -5.41 4.97
N VAL A 93 1.39 -5.20 5.42
CA VAL A 93 2.28 -4.17 4.89
C VAL A 93 3.59 -4.82 4.46
N ILE A 94 3.95 -4.64 3.19
CA ILE A 94 5.25 -5.05 2.67
C ILE A 94 6.13 -3.79 2.57
N MET A 95 7.31 -3.85 3.17
CA MET A 95 8.25 -2.75 3.12
C MET A 95 9.25 -2.97 1.97
N LEU A 96 9.47 -1.93 1.18
CA LEU A 96 10.48 -1.93 0.12
C LEU A 96 11.66 -1.10 0.60
N SER A 97 12.87 -1.62 0.41
CA SER A 97 14.09 -0.89 0.75
C SER A 97 15.10 -0.98 -0.38
N SER A 98 15.77 0.12 -0.64
CA SER A 98 16.95 0.15 -1.51
C SER A 98 18.20 -0.26 -0.75
N GLU A 99 18.12 -0.43 0.56
CA GLU A 99 19.25 -0.82 1.40
C GLU A 99 19.08 -2.23 1.95
N ASP A 100 20.14 -3.02 1.83
CA ASP A 100 20.16 -4.36 2.39
C ASP A 100 20.73 -4.28 3.81
N SER A 101 19.86 -3.97 4.77
CA SER A 101 20.21 -3.90 6.18
C SER A 101 19.43 -4.95 6.97
N THR A 102 20.16 -5.93 7.50
CA THR A 102 19.55 -6.99 8.31
C THR A 102 18.91 -6.45 9.58
N SER A 103 19.55 -5.50 10.25
CA SER A 103 19.01 -4.91 11.47
C SER A 103 17.73 -4.12 11.21
N GLU A 104 17.64 -3.38 10.12
CA GLU A 104 16.44 -2.65 9.73
C GLU A 104 15.31 -3.62 9.37
N ARG A 105 15.62 -4.68 8.64
CA ARG A 105 14.67 -5.73 8.30
C ARG A 105 14.05 -6.35 9.56
N ILE A 106 14.87 -6.73 10.51
CA ILE A 106 14.42 -7.32 11.78
C ILE A 106 13.52 -6.33 12.52
N ARG A 107 13.95 -5.09 12.64
CA ARG A 107 13.19 -4.04 13.32
C ARG A 107 11.79 -3.85 12.71
N LEU A 108 11.73 -3.76 11.39
CA LEU A 108 10.45 -3.55 10.70
C LEU A 108 9.52 -4.75 10.82
N LEU A 109 10.05 -5.96 10.76
CA LEU A 109 9.26 -7.17 10.98
C LEU A 109 8.73 -7.23 12.42
N GLU A 110 9.51 -6.81 13.39
CA GLU A 110 9.08 -6.73 14.80
C GLU A 110 7.99 -5.68 15.02
N VAL A 111 8.02 -4.55 14.29
CA VAL A 111 6.96 -3.54 14.33
C VAL A 111 5.67 -4.06 13.73
N GLY A 112 5.75 -4.99 12.81
CA GLY A 112 4.57 -5.66 12.26
C GLY A 112 4.50 -5.70 10.75
N ALA A 113 5.59 -5.41 10.03
CA ALA A 113 5.62 -5.62 8.59
C ALA A 113 5.42 -7.10 8.27
N SER A 114 4.64 -7.38 7.25
CA SER A 114 4.39 -8.77 6.81
C SER A 114 5.57 -9.32 6.05
N ASP A 115 6.29 -8.46 5.34
CA ASP A 115 7.50 -8.83 4.61
C ASP A 115 8.35 -7.58 4.35
N TYR A 116 9.56 -7.82 3.90
CA TYR A 116 10.56 -6.80 3.61
C TYR A 116 11.34 -7.23 2.36
N ILE A 117 11.30 -6.42 1.34
CA ILE A 117 11.92 -6.74 0.05
C ILE A 117 13.02 -5.73 -0.30
#